data_d7101e098f4db4e484569b2656d15a93
#
_entry.id   d7101e098f4db4e484569b2656d15a93
#
_cell.length_a   1.000
_cell.length_b   1.000
_cell.length_c   1.000
_cell.angle_alpha   90.00
_cell.angle_beta   90.00
_cell.angle_gamma   90.00
#
_symmetry.space_group_name_H-M   'P 1'
#
loop_
_entity.id
_entity.type
_entity.pdbx_description
1 polymer ?
#
loop_
_entity_poly.entity_id
_entity_poly.type
_entity_poly.pdbx_seq_one_letter_code
_entity_poly.pdbx_strand_id
1 'polypeptide(L)'
;MLKLNAIQLDKIWGYEQWIASTHENGLQQDLLNAMGGNYPLLVKIIQANENLSIQVHPDDDSAKLLEGNDAVGKTECWYVLDALPDASLVYGLKKQYTKEQIKDAILNNTLEDFLNIVPVSKGDFIFIPAGTVHA
;
A
#
# COMPACT_ATOMS: atom_id res chain seq x y z
N MET A 1 -9.74 -13.70 -24.58
CA MET A 1 -9.78 -12.59 -23.58
C MET A 1 -9.88 -13.24 -22.20
N LEU A 2 -8.94 -12.95 -21.29
CA LEU A 2 -9.00 -13.43 -19.91
C LEU A 2 -9.98 -12.53 -19.13
N LYS A 3 -10.96 -13.13 -18.45
CA LYS A 3 -11.87 -12.44 -17.56
C LYS A 3 -11.56 -12.87 -16.12
N LEU A 4 -11.14 -11.92 -15.30
CA LEU A 4 -10.86 -12.15 -13.89
C LEU A 4 -12.07 -11.77 -13.04
N ASN A 5 -12.28 -12.51 -11.97
CA ASN A 5 -13.24 -12.16 -10.92
C ASN A 5 -12.47 -11.53 -9.77
N ALA A 6 -12.90 -10.34 -9.35
CA ALA A 6 -12.29 -9.66 -8.20
C ALA A 6 -12.48 -10.50 -6.92
N ILE A 7 -11.47 -10.49 -6.06
CA ILE A 7 -11.51 -11.13 -4.74
C ILE A 7 -11.63 -10.02 -3.71
N GLN A 8 -12.69 -10.02 -2.90
CA GLN A 8 -12.87 -9.04 -1.85
C GLN A 8 -12.22 -9.54 -0.54
N LEU A 9 -11.47 -8.66 0.08
CA LEU A 9 -10.85 -8.85 1.38
C LEU A 9 -11.31 -7.72 2.31
N ASP A 10 -12.06 -8.08 3.33
CA ASP A 10 -12.53 -7.12 4.33
C ASP A 10 -11.39 -6.69 5.26
N LYS A 11 -11.38 -5.42 5.63
CA LYS A 11 -10.42 -4.77 6.50
C LYS A 11 -11.16 -4.01 7.61
N ILE A 12 -10.49 -3.76 8.72
CA ILE A 12 -11.06 -2.96 9.81
C ILE A 12 -11.44 -1.53 9.39
N TRP A 13 -10.80 -1.01 8.35
CA TRP A 13 -11.01 0.34 7.80
C TRP A 13 -11.86 0.36 6.52
N GLY A 14 -12.37 -0.78 6.03
CA GLY A 14 -13.16 -0.88 4.80
C GLY A 14 -12.96 -2.20 4.10
N TYR A 15 -12.59 -2.19 2.82
CA TYR A 15 -12.27 -3.41 2.08
C TYR A 15 -11.33 -3.15 0.91
N GLU A 16 -10.71 -4.23 0.42
CA GLU A 16 -9.97 -4.28 -0.83
C GLU A 16 -10.65 -5.22 -1.81
N GLN A 17 -10.76 -4.83 -3.08
CA GLN A 17 -11.11 -5.72 -4.18
C GLN A 17 -9.88 -5.96 -5.04
N TRP A 18 -9.32 -7.14 -4.97
CA TRP A 18 -8.16 -7.53 -5.76
C TRP A 18 -8.58 -7.92 -7.16
N ILE A 19 -8.28 -7.05 -8.14
CA ILE A 19 -8.72 -7.16 -9.52
C ILE A 19 -7.79 -8.08 -10.31
N ALA A 20 -6.48 -7.98 -10.11
CA ALA A 20 -5.48 -8.87 -10.69
C ALA A 20 -4.40 -9.19 -9.66
N SER A 21 -4.27 -10.47 -9.31
CA SER A 21 -3.35 -10.94 -8.27
C SER A 21 -2.94 -12.39 -8.49
N THR A 22 -1.66 -12.66 -8.30
CA THR A 22 -1.14 -14.02 -8.10
C THR A 22 -0.54 -14.20 -6.70
N HIS A 23 -0.79 -13.25 -5.79
CA HIS A 23 -0.40 -13.34 -4.39
C HIS A 23 -1.21 -14.44 -3.66
N GLU A 24 -0.58 -15.18 -2.74
CA GLU A 24 -1.19 -16.33 -2.04
C GLU A 24 -2.51 -15.98 -1.33
N ASN A 25 -2.61 -14.80 -0.73
CA ASN A 25 -3.82 -14.35 -0.01
C ASN A 25 -5.01 -13.98 -0.92
N GLY A 26 -4.82 -13.98 -2.23
CA GLY A 26 -5.84 -13.60 -3.20
C GLY A 26 -5.47 -14.10 -4.60
N LEU A 27 -5.12 -15.41 -4.68
CA LEU A 27 -4.67 -16.04 -5.90
C LEU A 27 -5.80 -16.21 -6.91
N GLN A 28 -5.61 -15.62 -8.08
CA GLN A 28 -6.46 -15.88 -9.25
C GLN A 28 -5.76 -16.89 -10.16
N GLN A 29 -6.18 -18.15 -10.07
CA GLN A 29 -5.55 -19.28 -10.78
C GLN A 29 -5.54 -19.08 -12.30
N ASP A 30 -6.58 -18.49 -12.85
CA ASP A 30 -6.66 -18.21 -14.29
C ASP A 30 -5.60 -17.19 -14.74
N LEU A 31 -5.31 -16.19 -13.90
CA LEU A 31 -4.23 -15.25 -14.17
C LEU A 31 -2.86 -15.92 -14.10
N LEU A 32 -2.61 -16.72 -13.06
CA LEU A 32 -1.36 -17.47 -12.88
C LEU A 32 -1.10 -18.38 -14.10
N ASN A 33 -2.12 -19.10 -14.55
CA ASN A 33 -2.04 -20.00 -15.70
C ASN A 33 -1.79 -19.22 -17.00
N ALA A 34 -2.49 -18.10 -17.22
CA ALA A 34 -2.36 -17.28 -18.41
C ALA A 34 -0.99 -16.60 -18.52
N MET A 35 -0.39 -16.26 -17.38
CA MET A 35 0.94 -15.64 -17.34
C MET A 35 2.08 -16.66 -17.38
N GLY A 36 1.78 -17.96 -17.17
CA GLY A 36 2.80 -19.00 -17.04
C GLY A 36 3.63 -18.89 -15.77
N GLY A 37 3.16 -18.18 -14.77
CA GLY A 37 3.85 -17.89 -13.51
C GLY A 37 3.26 -16.68 -12.80
N ASN A 38 4.02 -16.14 -11.86
CA ASN A 38 3.58 -14.99 -11.06
C ASN A 38 3.38 -13.74 -11.94
N TYR A 39 2.28 -13.06 -11.70
CA TYR A 39 2.01 -11.73 -12.24
C TYR A 39 2.73 -10.68 -11.37
N PRO A 40 3.55 -9.78 -11.96
CA PRO A 40 4.43 -8.93 -11.18
C PRO A 40 3.72 -7.77 -10.46
N LEU A 41 2.43 -7.59 -10.68
CA LEU A 41 1.64 -6.52 -10.08
C LEU A 41 0.51 -7.08 -9.22
N LEU A 42 0.11 -6.30 -8.22
CA LEU A 42 -1.15 -6.46 -7.52
C LEU A 42 -2.04 -5.26 -7.85
N VAL A 43 -3.10 -5.48 -8.61
CA VAL A 43 -4.07 -4.42 -8.95
C VAL A 43 -5.28 -4.57 -8.04
N LYS A 44 -5.60 -3.53 -7.27
CA LYS A 44 -6.72 -3.54 -6.32
C LYS A 44 -7.47 -2.22 -6.31
N ILE A 45 -8.75 -2.29 -5.96
CA ILE A 45 -9.55 -1.14 -5.55
C ILE A 45 -9.64 -1.15 -4.04
N ILE A 46 -9.39 0.00 -3.41
CA ILE A 46 -9.48 0.20 -1.97
C ILE A 46 -10.70 1.07 -1.69
N GLN A 47 -11.57 0.60 -0.82
CA GLN A 47 -12.64 1.40 -0.23
C GLN A 47 -12.27 1.70 1.22
N ALA A 48 -11.92 2.96 1.49
CA ALA A 48 -11.62 3.43 2.84
C ALA A 48 -12.88 4.05 3.46
N ASN A 49 -13.38 3.45 4.52
CA ASN A 49 -14.47 3.98 5.37
C ASN A 49 -13.90 4.64 6.64
N GLU A 50 -12.67 4.28 6.98
CA GLU A 50 -11.89 4.78 8.12
C GLU A 50 -10.43 5.00 7.66
N ASN A 51 -9.60 5.59 8.50
CA ASN A 51 -8.19 5.76 8.22
C ASN A 51 -7.49 4.41 8.02
N LEU A 52 -6.72 4.30 6.95
CA LEU A 52 -5.88 3.14 6.71
C LEU A 52 -4.79 3.03 7.78
N SER A 53 -4.32 1.81 8.00
CA SER A 53 -3.15 1.58 8.85
C SER A 53 -1.91 2.27 8.25
N ILE A 54 -1.14 2.94 9.09
CA ILE A 54 0.14 3.55 8.70
C ILE A 54 1.13 2.43 8.38
N GLN A 55 1.74 2.48 7.21
CA GLN A 55 2.61 1.44 6.70
C GLN A 55 3.82 2.00 5.94
N VAL A 56 4.84 1.19 5.81
CA VAL A 56 6.01 1.42 4.95
C VAL A 56 6.42 0.08 4.33
N HIS A 57 6.75 0.10 3.06
CA HIS A 57 7.22 -1.10 2.37
C HIS A 57 8.70 -1.00 2.06
N PRO A 58 9.46 -2.10 2.19
CA PRO A 58 10.88 -2.12 1.87
C PRO A 58 11.13 -1.99 0.36
N ASP A 59 12.32 -1.56 -0.02
CA ASP A 59 12.89 -1.78 -1.34
C ASP A 59 13.41 -3.23 -1.49
N ASP A 60 13.87 -3.61 -2.69
CA ASP A 60 14.28 -4.97 -2.98
C ASP A 60 15.45 -5.44 -2.09
N ASP A 61 16.42 -4.56 -1.80
CA ASP A 61 17.57 -4.92 -0.98
C ASP A 61 17.17 -5.11 0.48
N SER A 62 16.34 -4.21 1.00
CA SER A 62 15.78 -4.31 2.35
C SER A 62 14.85 -5.51 2.50
N ALA A 63 14.03 -5.81 1.49
CA ALA A 63 13.14 -6.97 1.49
C ALA A 63 13.95 -8.27 1.59
N LYS A 64 15.00 -8.42 0.79
CA LYS A 64 15.89 -9.60 0.84
C LYS A 64 16.59 -9.75 2.19
N LEU A 65 16.99 -8.63 2.80
CA LEU A 65 17.63 -8.63 4.11
C LEU A 65 16.67 -9.07 5.22
N LEU A 66 15.40 -8.68 5.14
CA LEU A 66 14.40 -8.90 6.19
C LEU A 66 13.69 -10.27 6.04
N GLU A 67 13.42 -10.71 4.82
CA GLU A 67 12.52 -11.82 4.54
C GLU A 67 13.17 -12.95 3.71
N GLY A 68 14.39 -12.74 3.21
CA GLY A 68 15.15 -13.73 2.46
C GLY A 68 15.32 -13.40 0.98
N ASN A 69 16.19 -14.16 0.31
CA ASN A 69 16.71 -13.84 -1.04
C ASN A 69 15.63 -13.74 -2.14
N ASP A 70 14.50 -14.40 -1.97
CA ASP A 70 13.42 -14.40 -2.95
C ASP A 70 12.40 -13.27 -2.71
N ALA A 71 12.56 -12.50 -1.62
CA ALA A 71 11.68 -11.39 -1.31
C ALA A 71 11.94 -10.21 -2.25
N VAL A 72 10.87 -9.53 -2.61
CA VAL A 72 10.88 -8.32 -3.45
C VAL A 72 10.29 -7.15 -2.67
N GLY A 73 10.81 -5.97 -2.96
CA GLY A 73 10.29 -4.72 -2.42
C GLY A 73 8.91 -4.39 -2.99
N LYS A 74 8.29 -3.35 -2.43
CA LYS A 74 6.97 -2.93 -2.86
C LYS A 74 6.92 -1.42 -3.09
N THR A 75 7.01 -1.04 -4.34
CA THR A 75 6.65 0.29 -4.81
C THR A 75 5.20 0.30 -5.25
N GLU A 76 4.46 1.33 -4.90
CA GLU A 76 3.04 1.45 -5.20
C GLU A 76 2.73 2.71 -5.99
N CYS A 77 1.55 2.75 -6.58
CA CYS A 77 0.92 3.98 -7.03
C CYS A 77 -0.58 3.90 -6.78
N TRP A 78 -1.17 5.04 -6.47
CA TRP A 78 -2.60 5.16 -6.24
C TRP A 78 -3.21 6.15 -7.22
N TYR A 79 -4.38 5.80 -7.72
CA TYR A 79 -5.23 6.69 -8.49
C TYR A 79 -6.54 6.89 -7.74
N VAL A 80 -6.88 8.12 -7.41
CA VAL A 80 -8.06 8.46 -6.62
C VAL A 80 -9.30 8.40 -7.51
N LEU A 81 -10.11 7.34 -7.33
CA LEU A 81 -11.35 7.14 -8.08
C LEU A 81 -12.47 8.08 -7.60
N ASP A 82 -12.52 8.31 -6.29
CA ASP A 82 -13.46 9.24 -5.65
C ASP A 82 -12.90 9.69 -4.29
N ALA A 83 -13.30 10.88 -3.84
CA ALA A 83 -12.83 11.46 -2.58
C ALA A 83 -13.89 12.42 -2.00
N LEU A 84 -14.04 12.40 -0.68
CA LEU A 84 -14.79 13.41 0.03
C LEU A 84 -14.07 14.78 -0.03
N PRO A 85 -14.76 15.91 0.21
CA PRO A 85 -14.14 17.24 0.08
C PRO A 85 -12.91 17.49 0.94
N ASP A 86 -12.79 16.81 2.07
CA ASP A 86 -11.70 16.89 3.06
C ASP A 86 -10.80 15.65 3.10
N ALA A 87 -10.90 14.80 2.08
CA ALA A 87 -10.08 13.61 1.98
C ALA A 87 -8.59 13.94 1.91
N SER A 88 -7.79 13.12 2.58
CA SER A 88 -6.34 13.28 2.62
C SER A 88 -5.64 11.93 2.76
N LEU A 89 -4.35 11.91 2.45
CA LEU A 89 -3.47 10.76 2.60
C LEU A 89 -2.32 11.11 3.53
N VAL A 90 -1.82 10.11 4.24
CA VAL A 90 -0.47 10.17 4.81
C VAL A 90 0.52 9.90 3.69
N TYR A 91 1.44 10.84 3.45
CA TYR A 91 2.48 10.70 2.44
C TYR A 91 3.82 11.22 2.98
N GLY A 92 4.62 10.32 3.53
CA GLY A 92 5.92 10.62 4.13
C GLY A 92 5.83 11.27 5.49
N LEU A 93 6.94 11.85 5.90
CA LEU A 93 7.12 12.54 7.16
C LEU A 93 7.24 14.05 6.91
N LYS A 94 6.86 14.88 7.89
CA LYS A 94 6.92 16.36 7.80
C LYS A 94 8.32 16.89 7.53
N LYS A 95 9.37 16.17 7.99
CA LYS A 95 10.78 16.47 7.79
C LYS A 95 11.62 15.21 7.97
N GLN A 96 12.93 15.33 7.88
CA GLN A 96 13.82 14.24 8.27
C GLN A 96 13.87 14.07 9.79
N TYR A 97 13.79 12.82 10.22
CA TYR A 97 13.91 12.42 11.64
C TYR A 97 14.93 11.30 11.77
N THR A 98 15.55 11.18 12.93
CA THR A 98 16.43 10.05 13.22
C THR A 98 15.63 8.80 13.50
N LYS A 99 16.28 7.62 13.41
CA LYS A 99 15.65 6.35 13.76
C LYS A 99 15.15 6.33 15.20
N GLU A 100 15.91 6.92 16.11
CA GLU A 100 15.57 7.03 17.53
C GLU A 100 14.30 7.86 17.72
N GLN A 101 14.18 9.01 17.05
CA GLN A 101 12.99 9.85 17.11
C GLN A 101 11.74 9.12 16.63
N ILE A 102 11.84 8.39 15.52
CA ILE A 102 10.71 7.60 15.01
C ILE A 102 10.37 6.46 15.96
N LYS A 103 11.38 5.74 16.48
CA LYS A 103 11.18 4.67 17.46
C LYS A 103 10.47 5.19 18.72
N ASP A 104 10.92 6.31 19.26
CA ASP A 104 10.32 6.93 20.46
C ASP A 104 8.89 7.39 20.18
N ALA A 105 8.63 7.96 19.00
CA ALA A 105 7.29 8.36 18.58
C ALA A 105 6.32 7.15 18.50
N ILE A 106 6.78 6.01 17.97
CA ILE A 106 6.01 4.78 17.93
C ILE A 106 5.73 4.27 19.35
N LEU A 107 6.74 4.20 20.21
CA LEU A 107 6.61 3.69 21.57
C LEU A 107 5.68 4.56 22.46
N ASN A 108 5.64 5.85 22.18
CA ASN A 108 4.82 6.82 22.91
C ASN A 108 3.45 7.09 22.24
N ASN A 109 3.11 6.39 21.15
CA ASN A 109 1.89 6.61 20.37
C ASN A 109 1.72 8.06 19.87
N THR A 110 2.82 8.69 19.45
CA THR A 110 2.85 10.08 18.92
C THR A 110 3.33 10.13 17.46
N LEU A 111 3.38 8.99 16.77
CA LEU A 111 3.87 8.94 15.38
C LEU A 111 3.06 9.85 14.45
N GLU A 112 1.78 10.01 14.68
CA GLU A 112 0.89 10.87 13.88
C GLU A 112 1.36 12.33 13.82
N ASP A 113 1.99 12.84 14.89
CA ASP A 113 2.55 14.19 14.92
C ASP A 113 3.67 14.42 13.91
N PHE A 114 4.28 13.34 13.43
CA PHE A 114 5.42 13.33 12.52
C PHE A 114 4.99 13.18 11.05
N LEU A 115 3.76 12.74 10.80
CA LEU A 115 3.26 12.38 9.48
C LEU A 115 2.94 13.63 8.66
N ASN A 116 3.28 13.57 7.37
CA ASN A 116 2.86 14.58 6.41
C ASN A 116 1.50 14.20 5.83
N ILE A 117 0.53 15.09 5.94
CA ILE A 117 -0.84 14.91 5.44
C ILE A 117 -0.98 15.71 4.16
N VAL A 118 -1.41 15.04 3.10
CA VAL A 118 -1.58 15.62 1.77
C VAL A 118 -3.07 15.53 1.37
N PRO A 119 -3.74 16.65 1.10
CA PRO A 119 -5.10 16.59 0.58
C PRO A 119 -5.13 15.93 -0.80
N VAL A 120 -6.22 15.21 -1.07
CA VAL A 120 -6.41 14.52 -2.35
C VAL A 120 -7.80 14.76 -2.90
N SER A 121 -7.90 14.67 -4.21
CA SER A 121 -9.12 14.82 -4.97
C SER A 121 -9.26 13.70 -5.99
N LYS A 122 -10.47 13.45 -6.43
CA LYS A 122 -10.76 12.56 -7.54
C LYS A 122 -9.90 12.90 -8.76
N GLY A 123 -9.23 11.91 -9.31
CA GLY A 123 -8.35 12.03 -10.47
C GLY A 123 -6.86 12.21 -10.13
N ASP A 124 -6.52 12.40 -8.86
CA ASP A 124 -5.12 12.50 -8.44
C ASP A 124 -4.41 11.16 -8.62
N PHE A 125 -3.15 11.24 -9.03
CA PHE A 125 -2.24 10.11 -9.13
C PHE A 125 -1.07 10.31 -8.16
N ILE A 126 -0.88 9.36 -7.27
CA ILE A 126 0.14 9.39 -6.23
C ILE A 126 1.11 8.23 -6.45
N PHE A 127 2.38 8.53 -6.74
CA PHE A 127 3.43 7.53 -6.79
C PHE A 127 4.06 7.38 -5.40
N ILE A 128 4.13 6.16 -4.88
CA ILE A 128 4.60 5.83 -3.53
C ILE A 128 5.84 4.94 -3.65
N PRO A 129 7.05 5.52 -3.69
CA PRO A 129 8.29 4.74 -3.70
C PRO A 129 8.39 3.86 -2.46
N ALA A 130 9.04 2.71 -2.59
CA ALA A 130 9.46 1.91 -1.43
C ALA A 130 10.21 2.79 -0.42
N GLY A 131 10.02 2.55 0.86
CA GLY A 131 10.58 3.37 1.96
C GLY A 131 9.73 4.59 2.33
N THR A 132 8.67 4.90 1.60
CA THR A 132 7.76 6.01 1.95
C THR A 132 6.72 5.54 2.97
N VAL A 133 6.65 6.22 4.13
CA VAL A 133 5.57 6.02 5.10
C VAL A 133 4.28 6.55 4.50
N HIS A 134 3.21 5.76 4.54
CA HIS A 134 1.94 6.16 3.92
C HIS A 134 0.72 5.47 4.55
N ALA A 135 -0.44 6.10 4.36
CA ALA A 135 -1.76 5.55 4.69
C ALA A 135 -2.84 6.21 3.85
#